data_c2b5bfbdaa01435a6c99b84971806e97
#
_entry.id   c2b5bfbdaa01435a6c99b84971806e97
#
_cell.length_a   1.000
_cell.length_b   1.000
_cell.length_c   1.000
_cell.angle_alpha   90.00
_cell.angle_beta   90.00
_cell.angle_gamma   90.00
#
_symmetry.space_group_name_H-M   'P 1'
#
loop_
_entity.id
_entity.type
_entity.pdbx_description
1 polymer ?
#
loop_
_entity_poly.entity_id
_entity_poly.type
_entity_poly.pdbx_seq_one_letter_code
_entity_poly.pdbx_strand_id
1 'polypeptide(L)'
;MSLLRRRTVFAAKAEATVGTAETLTASEGVFNVYDLLIQPNISMTQREGQGAFNYLAAIAAGRQGTATFSTDIYWGGDSGSLPPWATVLLPACGWVNTSGTFKPKTAKPGTTSSDPRTITIGGFVDGKYRKLSGCMGTFSIDLPTGDLGRINWTFSGKWEAETDSAIIAPTYPTDLPSRCAGDTFQLNNANICVASATIDAGNTVVMRECTTHVSGYASAIVTNRQPVITADPEAVLVASLDRYLALTASTEYELEYKLPTAGSGTIVFLAPKAQIQTAAQGNRNDIVTDDITWQCNKNGTTNDEELTIQFVDATP
;
A
#
# COMPACT_ATOMS: atom_id res chain seq x y z
N MET A 1 20.33 21.55 -19.86
CA MET A 1 19.25 20.85 -20.59
C MET A 1 18.15 20.58 -19.57
N SER A 2 16.90 20.92 -19.87
CA SER A 2 15.78 20.66 -18.93
C SER A 2 15.32 19.20 -19.04
N LEU A 3 15.03 18.58 -17.90
CA LEU A 3 14.55 17.19 -17.82
C LEU A 3 13.02 17.14 -17.95
N LEU A 4 12.50 16.14 -18.64
CA LEU A 4 11.06 15.97 -18.87
C LEU A 4 10.45 15.01 -17.84
N ARG A 5 9.54 15.52 -17.00
CA ARG A 5 8.86 14.70 -15.96
C ARG A 5 8.09 13.50 -16.53
N ARG A 6 7.50 13.63 -17.72
CA ARG A 6 6.74 12.54 -18.35
C ARG A 6 7.62 11.35 -18.79
N ARG A 7 8.94 11.57 -18.93
CA ARG A 7 9.93 10.52 -19.18
C ARG A 7 10.42 9.93 -17.87
N THR A 8 9.52 9.33 -17.12
CA THR A 8 9.83 8.70 -15.84
C THR A 8 9.47 7.20 -15.89
N VAL A 9 10.38 6.36 -15.41
CA VAL A 9 10.17 4.92 -15.22
C VAL A 9 10.43 4.59 -13.76
N PHE A 10 9.48 3.88 -13.18
CA PHE A 10 9.57 3.33 -11.83
C PHE A 10 10.09 1.89 -11.89
N ALA A 11 10.93 1.51 -10.96
CA ALA A 11 11.37 0.14 -10.78
C ALA A 11 11.44 -0.19 -9.29
N ALA A 12 11.08 -1.42 -8.93
CA ALA A 12 11.16 -1.91 -7.56
C ALA A 12 11.56 -3.38 -7.53
N LYS A 13 12.44 -3.74 -6.57
CA LYS A 13 12.95 -5.08 -6.39
C LYS A 13 13.06 -5.44 -4.92
N ALA A 14 12.66 -6.67 -4.57
CA ALA A 14 12.86 -7.19 -3.24
C ALA A 14 14.36 -7.39 -2.96
N GLU A 15 14.82 -6.93 -1.81
CA GLU A 15 16.23 -7.03 -1.42
C GLU A 15 16.61 -8.45 -1.01
N ALA A 16 17.74 -8.94 -1.51
CA ALA A 16 18.30 -10.22 -1.10
C ALA A 16 18.85 -10.17 0.34
N THR A 17 19.33 -9.00 0.76
CA THR A 17 19.75 -8.73 2.14
C THR A 17 19.05 -7.47 2.62
N VAL A 18 18.37 -7.58 3.77
CA VAL A 18 17.59 -6.48 4.35
C VAL A 18 18.43 -5.19 4.45
N GLY A 19 17.93 -4.14 3.84
CA GLY A 19 18.58 -2.83 3.84
C GLY A 19 19.79 -2.70 2.91
N THR A 20 20.04 -3.67 2.03
CA THR A 20 21.10 -3.59 1.03
C THR A 20 20.50 -3.31 -0.35
N ALA A 21 20.94 -2.20 -0.96
CA ALA A 21 20.39 -1.77 -2.24
C ALA A 21 20.66 -2.80 -3.36
N GLU A 22 19.61 -3.10 -4.11
CA GLU A 22 19.67 -3.95 -5.31
C GLU A 22 19.92 -3.10 -6.57
N THR A 23 20.41 -3.78 -7.61
CA THR A 23 20.48 -3.20 -8.95
C THR A 23 19.11 -3.34 -9.62
N LEU A 24 18.62 -2.22 -10.18
CA LEU A 24 17.34 -2.17 -10.90
C LEU A 24 17.61 -2.10 -12.40
N THR A 25 16.97 -3.00 -13.13
CA THR A 25 17.06 -3.13 -14.59
C THR A 25 15.67 -3.04 -15.22
N ALA A 26 15.57 -3.27 -16.51
CA ALA A 26 14.28 -3.26 -17.21
C ALA A 26 13.28 -4.32 -16.68
N SER A 27 13.78 -5.45 -16.15
CA SER A 27 12.94 -6.52 -15.59
C SER A 27 12.24 -6.12 -14.31
N GLU A 28 12.76 -5.15 -13.55
CA GLU A 28 12.16 -4.62 -12.33
C GLU A 28 11.28 -3.38 -12.58
N GLY A 29 11.22 -2.89 -13.82
CA GLY A 29 10.43 -1.71 -14.20
C GLY A 29 9.00 -1.99 -14.67
N VAL A 30 8.47 -3.16 -14.40
CA VAL A 30 7.19 -3.69 -14.94
C VAL A 30 5.92 -3.10 -14.27
N PHE A 31 6.00 -1.91 -13.71
CA PHE A 31 4.89 -1.26 -13.00
C PHE A 31 4.33 -0.08 -13.80
N ASN A 32 3.02 -0.08 -14.05
CA ASN A 32 2.32 1.13 -14.45
C ASN A 32 2.07 1.98 -13.19
N VAL A 33 2.82 3.07 -13.05
CA VAL A 33 2.70 3.97 -11.90
C VAL A 33 2.21 5.35 -12.33
N TYR A 34 1.43 5.95 -11.44
CA TYR A 34 0.93 7.32 -11.56
C TYR A 34 1.47 8.17 -10.43
N ASP A 35 1.68 9.44 -10.70
CA ASP A 35 2.07 10.47 -9.73
C ASP A 35 3.30 10.12 -8.88
N LEU A 36 4.27 9.43 -9.50
CA LEU A 36 5.52 9.06 -8.83
C LEU A 36 6.23 10.29 -8.26
N LEU A 37 6.48 10.24 -6.95
CA LEU A 37 7.24 11.25 -6.24
C LEU A 37 8.22 10.56 -5.29
N ILE A 38 9.53 10.71 -5.57
CA ILE A 38 10.61 10.23 -4.70
C ILE A 38 11.33 11.46 -4.15
N GLN A 39 11.27 11.64 -2.83
CA GLN A 39 11.79 12.82 -2.15
C GLN A 39 12.80 12.45 -1.06
N PRO A 40 13.92 13.20 -0.95
CA PRO A 40 14.79 13.11 0.20
C PRO A 40 14.14 13.76 1.43
N ASN A 41 14.33 13.15 2.57
CA ASN A 41 14.04 13.72 3.87
C ASN A 41 15.34 13.70 4.69
N ILE A 42 16.18 14.71 4.46
CA ILE A 42 17.50 14.85 5.06
C ILE A 42 17.42 15.95 6.12
N SER A 43 17.65 15.59 7.39
CA SER A 43 17.70 16.56 8.45
C SER A 43 19.03 17.34 8.42
N MET A 44 18.97 18.65 8.70
CA MET A 44 20.12 19.51 8.80
C MET A 44 20.29 20.00 10.23
N THR A 45 21.43 19.71 10.85
CA THR A 45 21.76 20.19 12.18
C THR A 45 22.40 21.57 12.07
N GLN A 46 21.71 22.58 12.60
CA GLN A 46 22.24 23.95 12.68
C GLN A 46 23.30 24.03 13.76
N ARG A 47 24.30 24.90 13.54
CA ARG A 47 25.38 25.14 14.49
C ARG A 47 25.47 26.65 14.74
N GLU A 48 25.38 27.03 16.00
CA GLU A 48 25.50 28.42 16.43
C GLU A 48 26.96 28.81 16.58
N GLY A 49 27.33 30.00 16.09
CA GLY A 49 28.63 30.61 16.31
C GLY A 49 28.69 31.28 17.66
N GLN A 50 29.89 31.35 18.25
CA GLN A 50 30.10 32.11 19.50
C GLN A 50 30.57 33.55 19.19
N GLY A 51 30.17 34.49 20.00
CA GLY A 51 30.59 35.88 19.90
C GLY A 51 29.86 36.74 18.85
N ALA A 52 28.92 36.17 18.11
CA ALA A 52 28.05 36.88 17.17
C ALA A 52 26.73 36.12 16.97
N PHE A 53 25.72 36.77 16.39
CA PHE A 53 24.42 36.13 16.04
C PHE A 53 24.47 35.29 14.74
N ASN A 54 25.65 34.90 14.31
CA ASN A 54 25.84 34.15 13.05
C ASN A 54 25.74 32.65 13.29
N TYR A 55 25.24 31.93 12.27
CA TYR A 55 25.28 30.47 12.26
C TYR A 55 26.51 29.98 11.50
N LEU A 56 27.10 28.90 11.99
CA LEU A 56 28.10 28.11 11.26
C LEU A 56 27.39 27.24 10.22
N ALA A 57 28.16 26.72 9.27
CA ALA A 57 27.61 25.81 8.26
C ALA A 57 26.91 24.62 8.91
N ALA A 58 25.67 24.35 8.52
CA ALA A 58 24.89 23.22 8.97
C ALA A 58 25.49 21.90 8.48
N ILE A 59 25.27 20.82 9.24
CA ILE A 59 25.74 19.48 8.91
C ILE A 59 24.53 18.62 8.61
N ALA A 60 24.58 17.90 7.47
CA ALA A 60 23.57 16.90 7.14
C ALA A 60 23.66 15.73 8.11
N ALA A 61 22.51 15.40 8.74
CA ALA A 61 22.37 14.29 9.67
C ALA A 61 21.84 13.05 8.93
N GLY A 62 20.85 12.36 9.51
CA GLY A 62 20.29 11.13 8.92
C GLY A 62 19.69 11.34 7.51
N ARG A 63 19.92 10.38 6.63
CA ARG A 63 19.49 10.42 5.22
C ARG A 63 18.42 9.36 5.00
N GLN A 64 17.18 9.79 4.99
CA GLN A 64 16.02 8.99 4.62
C GLN A 64 15.27 9.65 3.46
N GLY A 65 14.35 8.94 2.87
CA GLY A 65 13.48 9.47 1.82
C GLY A 65 12.15 8.76 1.81
N THR A 66 11.19 9.35 1.11
CA THR A 66 9.86 8.79 0.89
C THR A 66 9.61 8.62 -0.60
N ALA A 67 8.89 7.57 -0.96
CA ALA A 67 8.37 7.35 -2.31
C ALA A 67 6.85 7.21 -2.22
N THR A 68 6.12 8.04 -2.95
CA THR A 68 4.67 7.95 -3.07
C THR A 68 4.29 7.79 -4.54
N PHE A 69 3.35 6.92 -4.83
CA PHE A 69 2.83 6.67 -6.17
C PHE A 69 1.54 5.86 -6.07
N SER A 70 0.79 5.79 -7.18
CA SER A 70 -0.35 4.89 -7.29
C SER A 70 -0.18 3.90 -8.45
N THR A 71 -0.86 2.76 -8.33
CA THR A 71 -0.93 1.72 -9.37
C THR A 71 -2.36 1.31 -9.62
N ASP A 72 -2.64 0.84 -10.83
CA ASP A 72 -3.90 0.19 -11.14
C ASP A 72 -3.99 -1.18 -10.46
N ILE A 73 -5.21 -1.61 -10.17
CA ILE A 73 -5.51 -2.98 -9.75
C ILE A 73 -5.78 -3.80 -11.02
N TYR A 74 -4.92 -4.75 -11.33
CA TYR A 74 -5.08 -5.66 -12.46
C TYR A 74 -4.63 -7.06 -12.10
N TRP A 75 -5.22 -8.05 -12.73
CA TRP A 75 -4.81 -9.45 -12.63
C TRP A 75 -5.39 -10.24 -13.81
N GLY A 76 -4.58 -11.13 -14.40
CA GLY A 76 -4.96 -11.96 -15.55
C GLY A 76 -5.89 -13.12 -15.21
N GLY A 77 -6.21 -13.35 -13.93
CA GLY A 77 -7.13 -14.42 -13.50
C GLY A 77 -6.49 -15.81 -13.33
N ASP A 78 -5.16 -15.90 -13.36
CA ASP A 78 -4.39 -17.13 -13.11
C ASP A 78 -3.60 -16.99 -11.79
N SER A 79 -3.95 -17.80 -10.79
CA SER A 79 -3.30 -17.79 -9.47
C SER A 79 -1.83 -18.23 -9.52
N GLY A 80 -1.41 -18.89 -10.59
CA GLY A 80 -0.01 -19.20 -10.88
C GLY A 80 0.80 -17.98 -11.36
N SER A 81 0.12 -16.90 -11.79
CA SER A 81 0.74 -15.68 -12.34
C SER A 81 0.19 -14.42 -11.67
N LEU A 82 0.67 -14.17 -10.45
CA LEU A 82 0.26 -12.98 -9.69
C LEU A 82 0.95 -11.71 -10.21
N PRO A 83 0.25 -10.56 -10.19
CA PRO A 83 0.79 -9.31 -10.71
C PRO A 83 1.97 -8.80 -9.87
N PRO A 84 2.91 -8.04 -10.49
CA PRO A 84 4.08 -7.48 -9.80
C PRO A 84 3.73 -6.60 -8.59
N TRP A 85 2.64 -5.82 -8.66
CA TRP A 85 2.20 -5.02 -7.52
C TRP A 85 1.87 -5.87 -6.28
N ALA A 86 1.34 -7.09 -6.47
CA ALA A 86 1.06 -8.00 -5.37
C ALA A 86 2.34 -8.72 -4.90
N THR A 87 3.17 -9.21 -5.81
CA THR A 87 4.34 -10.05 -5.46
C THR A 87 5.54 -9.27 -4.93
N VAL A 88 5.67 -7.99 -5.26
CA VAL A 88 6.80 -7.15 -4.84
C VAL A 88 6.39 -6.11 -3.79
N LEU A 89 5.27 -5.38 -4.00
CA LEU A 89 4.93 -4.25 -3.15
C LEU A 89 4.18 -4.66 -1.87
N LEU A 90 3.27 -5.66 -1.92
CA LEU A 90 2.57 -6.13 -0.72
C LEU A 90 3.51 -6.73 0.34
N PRO A 91 4.51 -7.58 -0.01
CA PRO A 91 5.48 -8.04 0.99
C PRO A 91 6.29 -6.92 1.64
N ALA A 92 6.53 -5.83 0.92
CA ALA A 92 7.19 -4.65 1.48
C ALA A 92 6.28 -3.81 2.39
N CYS A 93 4.97 -4.06 2.36
CA CYS A 93 3.99 -3.54 3.32
C CYS A 93 3.63 -4.56 4.41
N GLY A 94 4.34 -5.69 4.49
CA GLY A 94 4.11 -6.71 5.50
C GLY A 94 3.02 -7.73 5.17
N TRP A 95 2.51 -7.77 3.93
CA TRP A 95 1.56 -8.80 3.47
C TRP A 95 2.28 -9.91 2.73
N VAL A 96 2.19 -11.14 3.24
CA VAL A 96 2.92 -12.29 2.72
C VAL A 96 1.97 -13.24 2.01
N ASN A 97 2.38 -13.73 0.84
CA ASN A 97 1.60 -14.67 0.05
C ASN A 97 1.64 -16.08 0.64
N THR A 98 0.45 -16.69 0.73
CA THR A 98 0.28 -18.12 0.99
C THR A 98 -0.78 -18.65 0.03
N SER A 99 -0.36 -19.34 -1.02
CA SER A 99 -1.28 -19.96 -2.01
C SER A 99 -2.31 -19.00 -2.60
N GLY A 100 -1.87 -17.86 -3.13
CA GLY A 100 -2.76 -16.85 -3.74
C GLY A 100 -3.46 -15.92 -2.76
N THR A 101 -3.25 -16.11 -1.45
CA THR A 101 -3.80 -15.24 -0.41
C THR A 101 -2.67 -14.45 0.25
N PHE A 102 -2.76 -13.13 0.20
CA PHE A 102 -1.87 -12.24 0.94
C PHE A 102 -2.47 -11.94 2.30
N LYS A 103 -1.72 -12.31 3.33
CA LYS A 103 -2.06 -12.05 4.73
C LYS A 103 -1.02 -11.14 5.35
N PRO A 104 -1.42 -10.22 6.23
CA PRO A 104 -0.44 -9.49 7.02
C PRO A 104 0.39 -10.48 7.85
N LYS A 105 1.64 -10.15 8.11
CA LYS A 105 2.53 -10.97 8.94
C LYS A 105 3.27 -10.11 9.96
N THR A 106 3.08 -10.43 11.23
CA THR A 106 3.79 -9.79 12.35
C THR A 106 5.18 -10.41 12.48
N ALA A 107 6.11 -9.94 11.67
CA ALA A 107 7.50 -10.39 11.68
C ALA A 107 8.46 -9.26 11.27
N LYS A 108 9.72 -9.39 11.65
CA LYS A 108 10.79 -8.54 11.10
C LYS A 108 10.98 -8.86 9.62
N PRO A 109 11.41 -7.87 8.81
CA PRO A 109 11.74 -8.15 7.43
C PRO A 109 12.84 -9.23 7.34
N GLY A 110 12.61 -10.19 6.46
CA GLY A 110 13.49 -11.34 6.21
C GLY A 110 13.91 -11.43 4.75
N THR A 111 14.46 -12.56 4.36
CA THR A 111 14.99 -12.82 3.01
C THR A 111 14.22 -13.93 2.28
N THR A 112 13.31 -14.60 2.96
CA THR A 112 12.48 -15.67 2.37
C THR A 112 11.16 -15.12 1.83
N SER A 113 10.51 -15.85 0.93
CA SER A 113 9.20 -15.48 0.37
C SER A 113 8.09 -15.54 1.41
N SER A 114 8.31 -16.22 2.53
CA SER A 114 7.37 -16.31 3.64
C SER A 114 7.53 -15.20 4.68
N ASP A 115 8.41 -14.22 4.46
CA ASP A 115 8.65 -13.11 5.37
C ASP A 115 8.27 -11.77 4.72
N PRO A 116 7.90 -10.75 5.50
CA PRO A 116 7.91 -9.37 5.02
C PRO A 116 9.29 -9.04 4.45
N ARG A 117 9.36 -8.27 3.39
CA ARG A 117 10.63 -7.99 2.70
C ARG A 117 10.86 -6.49 2.59
N THR A 118 12.11 -6.08 2.71
CA THR A 118 12.50 -4.74 2.25
C THR A 118 12.67 -4.75 0.74
N ILE A 119 12.42 -3.59 0.12
CA ILE A 119 12.60 -3.38 -1.31
C ILE A 119 13.52 -2.20 -1.59
N THR A 120 14.20 -2.27 -2.72
CA THR A 120 14.86 -1.12 -3.34
C THR A 120 13.90 -0.50 -4.34
N ILE A 121 13.68 0.80 -4.24
CA ILE A 121 12.83 1.59 -5.14
C ILE A 121 13.71 2.52 -5.95
N GLY A 122 13.48 2.62 -7.26
CA GLY A 122 14.16 3.52 -8.17
C GLY A 122 13.21 4.27 -9.09
N GLY A 123 13.51 5.55 -9.29
CA GLY A 123 12.86 6.40 -10.27
C GLY A 123 13.89 6.93 -11.28
N PHE A 124 13.72 6.56 -12.54
CA PHE A 124 14.53 7.05 -13.66
C PHE A 124 13.78 8.20 -14.32
N VAL A 125 14.31 9.40 -14.21
CA VAL A 125 13.68 10.62 -14.73
C VAL A 125 14.60 11.28 -15.74
N ASP A 126 14.35 11.03 -17.04
CA ASP A 126 15.04 11.67 -18.18
C ASP A 126 16.57 11.77 -18.03
N GLY A 127 17.23 10.69 -17.64
CA GLY A 127 18.68 10.62 -17.46
C GLY A 127 19.15 10.78 -16.01
N LYS A 128 18.27 11.06 -15.06
CA LYS A 128 18.56 11.14 -13.63
C LYS A 128 17.95 9.95 -12.90
N TYR A 129 18.70 9.34 -12.01
CA TYR A 129 18.28 8.18 -11.24
C TYR A 129 18.26 8.51 -9.75
N ARG A 130 17.09 8.32 -9.14
CA ARG A 130 16.85 8.42 -7.69
C ARG A 130 16.57 7.06 -7.12
N LYS A 131 17.18 6.74 -6.00
CA LYS A 131 17.06 5.43 -5.38
C LYS A 131 16.84 5.52 -3.88
N LEU A 132 15.93 4.67 -3.38
CA LEU A 132 15.76 4.38 -1.97
C LEU A 132 16.07 2.90 -1.73
N SER A 133 16.72 2.57 -0.61
CA SER A 133 16.99 1.19 -0.20
C SER A 133 16.45 0.90 1.19
N GLY A 134 16.24 -0.39 1.49
CA GLY A 134 15.64 -0.81 2.75
C GLY A 134 14.23 -0.29 2.95
N CYS A 135 13.45 -0.17 1.88
CA CYS A 135 12.11 0.42 1.95
C CYS A 135 11.09 -0.57 2.50
N MET A 136 10.24 -0.08 3.39
CA MET A 136 8.94 -0.66 3.74
C MET A 136 7.88 0.43 3.73
N GLY A 137 6.60 0.04 3.62
CA GLY A 137 5.55 1.02 3.40
C GLY A 137 4.17 0.64 3.92
N THR A 138 3.23 1.46 3.54
CA THR A 138 1.79 1.26 3.71
C THR A 138 1.09 1.45 2.38
N PHE A 139 -0.17 1.01 2.29
CA PHE A 139 -1.01 1.23 1.12
C PHE A 139 -2.44 1.52 1.51
N SER A 140 -3.13 2.23 0.63
CA SER A 140 -4.59 2.34 0.64
C SER A 140 -5.15 1.96 -0.73
N ILE A 141 -6.32 1.37 -0.74
CA ILE A 141 -7.02 0.92 -1.95
C ILE A 141 -8.29 1.73 -2.08
N ASP A 142 -8.44 2.42 -3.19
CA ASP A 142 -9.65 3.18 -3.51
C ASP A 142 -10.46 2.44 -4.56
N LEU A 143 -11.74 2.21 -4.26
CA LEU A 143 -12.68 1.42 -5.05
C LEU A 143 -13.95 2.25 -5.36
N PRO A 144 -13.87 3.22 -6.29
CA PRO A 144 -15.00 4.05 -6.68
C PRO A 144 -15.89 3.30 -7.67
N THR A 145 -17.20 3.28 -7.43
CA THR A 145 -18.16 2.63 -8.33
C THR A 145 -18.13 3.24 -9.74
N GLY A 146 -17.97 2.39 -10.74
CA GLY A 146 -17.98 2.76 -12.15
C GLY A 146 -16.65 3.26 -12.72
N ASP A 147 -15.63 3.44 -11.89
CA ASP A 147 -14.27 3.86 -12.29
C ASP A 147 -13.26 2.75 -11.97
N LEU A 148 -11.98 3.02 -12.21
CA LEU A 148 -10.89 2.07 -11.97
C LEU A 148 -10.50 2.02 -10.49
N GLY A 149 -10.35 0.82 -9.95
CA GLY A 149 -9.75 0.64 -8.64
C GLY A 149 -8.26 1.00 -8.67
N ARG A 150 -7.78 1.71 -7.63
CA ARG A 150 -6.38 2.12 -7.50
C ARG A 150 -5.80 1.77 -6.14
N ILE A 151 -4.50 1.50 -6.13
CA ILE A 151 -3.74 1.32 -4.90
C ILE A 151 -2.75 2.48 -4.79
N ASN A 152 -2.84 3.21 -3.69
CA ASN A 152 -1.92 4.28 -3.34
C ASN A 152 -0.86 3.73 -2.38
N TRP A 153 0.39 3.95 -2.72
CA TRP A 153 1.53 3.42 -2.00
C TRP A 153 2.34 4.55 -1.36
N THR A 154 2.77 4.33 -0.12
CA THR A 154 3.72 5.21 0.57
C THR A 154 4.82 4.37 1.19
N PHE A 155 6.05 4.56 0.72
CA PHE A 155 7.23 3.86 1.21
C PHE A 155 8.22 4.82 1.86
N SER A 156 8.87 4.38 2.93
CA SER A 156 10.00 5.05 3.55
C SER A 156 11.24 4.18 3.44
N GLY A 157 12.39 4.78 3.16
CA GLY A 157 13.64 4.07 3.00
C GLY A 157 14.86 4.97 3.16
N LYS A 158 16.04 4.38 3.06
CA LYS A 158 17.31 5.13 3.07
C LYS A 158 17.48 5.85 1.74
N TRP A 159 17.84 7.12 1.80
CA TRP A 159 18.19 7.89 0.63
C TRP A 159 19.59 7.54 0.13
N GLU A 160 19.68 7.11 -1.10
CA GLU A 160 20.93 6.90 -1.81
C GLU A 160 21.30 8.16 -2.64
N ALA A 161 22.59 8.34 -2.93
CA ALA A 161 23.02 9.46 -3.76
C ALA A 161 22.38 9.37 -5.14
N GLU A 162 21.88 10.52 -5.64
CA GLU A 162 21.40 10.62 -7.03
C GLU A 162 22.56 10.41 -8.00
N THR A 163 22.29 9.74 -9.12
CA THR A 163 23.26 9.47 -10.17
C THR A 163 22.66 9.74 -11.54
N ASP A 164 23.51 10.04 -12.50
CA ASP A 164 23.08 10.07 -13.90
C ASP A 164 23.00 8.63 -14.42
N SER A 165 21.86 8.28 -15.02
CA SER A 165 21.64 6.96 -15.60
C SER A 165 20.65 7.04 -16.75
N ALA A 166 20.90 6.28 -17.81
CA ALA A 166 19.93 6.13 -18.88
C ALA A 166 18.62 5.55 -18.37
N ILE A 167 17.51 5.96 -18.97
CA ILE A 167 16.19 5.38 -18.67
C ILE A 167 16.18 3.92 -19.10
N ILE A 168 15.73 3.05 -18.22
CA ILE A 168 15.48 1.64 -18.54
C ILE A 168 14.25 1.52 -19.43
N ALA A 169 14.18 0.47 -20.26
CA ALA A 169 13.06 0.18 -21.17
C ALA A 169 12.34 -1.09 -20.73
N PRO A 170 11.43 -1.03 -19.76
CA PRO A 170 10.68 -2.19 -19.30
C PRO A 170 9.61 -2.61 -20.28
N THR A 171 9.18 -3.88 -20.18
CA THR A 171 7.97 -4.38 -20.82
C THR A 171 6.84 -4.30 -19.77
N TYR A 172 5.84 -3.47 -20.02
CA TYR A 172 4.70 -3.31 -19.12
C TYR A 172 3.70 -4.45 -19.27
N PRO A 173 2.98 -4.83 -18.18
CA PRO A 173 1.86 -5.76 -18.28
C PRO A 173 0.79 -5.27 -19.23
N THR A 174 0.17 -6.21 -19.95
CA THR A 174 -0.91 -5.95 -20.91
C THR A 174 -2.29 -6.18 -20.30
N ASP A 175 -2.36 -6.71 -19.10
CA ASP A 175 -3.61 -6.93 -18.39
C ASP A 175 -4.35 -5.62 -18.15
N LEU A 176 -5.63 -5.62 -18.44
CA LEU A 176 -6.47 -4.45 -18.24
C LEU A 176 -6.75 -4.23 -16.75
N PRO A 177 -6.77 -2.97 -16.29
CA PRO A 177 -7.13 -2.67 -14.91
C PRO A 177 -8.59 -3.05 -14.62
N SER A 178 -8.83 -3.48 -13.39
CA SER A 178 -10.16 -3.85 -12.91
C SER A 178 -11.02 -2.61 -12.72
N ARG A 179 -12.23 -2.66 -13.25
CA ARG A 179 -13.23 -1.63 -13.08
C ARG A 179 -14.14 -2.02 -11.91
N CYS A 180 -14.41 -1.08 -11.01
CA CYS A 180 -15.36 -1.26 -9.92
C CYS A 180 -16.81 -1.19 -10.43
N ALA A 181 -17.24 -2.25 -11.12
CA ALA A 181 -18.59 -2.40 -11.65
C ALA A 181 -18.92 -3.89 -11.82
N GLY A 182 -20.02 -4.33 -11.24
CA GLY A 182 -20.37 -5.75 -11.11
C GLY A 182 -19.67 -6.41 -9.91
N ASP A 183 -18.99 -5.64 -9.09
CA ASP A 183 -18.42 -5.99 -7.81
C ASP A 183 -19.51 -6.19 -6.74
N THR A 184 -19.15 -6.89 -5.68
CA THR A 184 -20.05 -7.07 -4.54
C THR A 184 -19.37 -6.64 -3.26
N PHE A 185 -20.07 -5.80 -2.49
CA PHE A 185 -19.70 -5.44 -1.13
C PHE A 185 -20.68 -6.11 -0.17
N GLN A 186 -20.19 -6.97 0.71
CA GLN A 186 -21.02 -7.81 1.57
C GLN A 186 -20.69 -7.57 3.04
N LEU A 187 -21.74 -7.55 3.85
CA LEU A 187 -21.67 -7.58 5.31
C LEU A 187 -22.43 -8.82 5.81
N ASN A 188 -21.72 -9.78 6.42
CA ASN A 188 -22.26 -11.09 6.78
C ASN A 188 -23.04 -11.77 5.64
N ASN A 189 -22.44 -11.83 4.44
CA ASN A 189 -23.03 -12.38 3.21
C ASN A 189 -24.27 -11.62 2.67
N ALA A 190 -24.63 -10.47 3.24
CA ALA A 190 -25.68 -9.61 2.71
C ALA A 190 -25.06 -8.50 1.85
N ASN A 191 -25.50 -8.39 0.59
CA ASN A 191 -25.03 -7.34 -0.29
C ASN A 191 -25.50 -5.98 0.21
N ILE A 192 -24.60 -5.01 0.26
CA ILE A 192 -24.90 -3.61 0.55
C ILE A 192 -24.44 -2.72 -0.62
N CYS A 193 -25.24 -1.70 -0.93
CA CYS A 193 -24.95 -0.78 -2.03
C CYS A 193 -24.07 0.37 -1.52
N VAL A 194 -22.90 0.54 -2.12
CA VAL A 194 -21.95 1.60 -1.81
C VAL A 194 -21.57 2.35 -3.09
N ALA A 195 -21.26 3.64 -3.01
CA ALA A 195 -20.68 4.36 -4.13
C ALA A 195 -19.16 4.33 -4.14
N SER A 196 -18.56 4.21 -2.98
CA SER A 196 -17.12 4.06 -2.86
C SER A 196 -16.76 3.26 -1.62
N ALA A 197 -15.64 2.54 -1.71
CA ALA A 197 -15.02 1.93 -0.55
C ALA A 197 -13.51 2.23 -0.57
N THR A 198 -12.94 2.49 0.60
CA THR A 198 -11.50 2.67 0.77
C THR A 198 -11.01 1.68 1.82
N ILE A 199 -9.95 0.95 1.50
CA ILE A 199 -9.30 0.00 2.39
C ILE A 199 -7.90 0.53 2.70
N ASP A 200 -7.62 0.85 3.95
CA ASP A 200 -6.30 1.30 4.40
C ASP A 200 -5.62 0.20 5.21
N ALA A 201 -4.40 -0.14 4.85
CA ALA A 201 -3.58 -1.10 5.58
C ALA A 201 -3.19 -0.60 6.98
N GLY A 202 -3.16 0.71 7.21
CA GLY A 202 -2.91 1.34 8.50
C GLY A 202 -1.54 1.01 9.10
N ASN A 203 -0.50 0.79 8.27
CA ASN A 203 0.83 0.46 8.76
C ASN A 203 1.54 1.67 9.37
N THR A 204 2.10 1.49 10.55
CA THR A 204 3.10 2.42 11.12
C THR A 204 4.49 1.99 10.70
N VAL A 205 5.13 2.78 9.83
CA VAL A 205 6.48 2.51 9.31
C VAL A 205 7.48 3.38 10.03
N VAL A 206 8.54 2.77 10.56
CA VAL A 206 9.61 3.47 11.30
C VAL A 206 10.95 3.16 10.64
N MET A 207 11.79 4.18 10.48
CA MET A 207 13.19 4.00 10.06
C MET A 207 14.03 3.55 11.25
N ARG A 208 14.62 2.36 11.16
CA ARG A 208 15.46 1.79 12.21
C ARG A 208 16.81 2.51 12.23
N GLU A 209 17.05 3.31 13.25
CA GLU A 209 18.31 4.01 13.47
C GLU A 209 19.45 3.05 13.76
N CYS A 210 20.61 3.30 13.15
CA CYS A 210 21.80 2.48 13.35
C CYS A 210 23.07 3.28 13.00
N THR A 211 23.93 3.48 13.98
CA THR A 211 25.15 4.28 13.84
C THR A 211 26.22 3.65 12.95
N THR A 212 26.13 2.34 12.66
CA THR A 212 27.08 1.64 11.77
C THR A 212 26.80 1.92 10.29
N HIS A 213 25.66 2.52 9.96
CA HIS A 213 25.30 2.87 8.59
C HIS A 213 25.57 4.35 8.29
N VAL A 214 26.17 4.65 7.15
CA VAL A 214 26.51 6.01 6.71
C VAL A 214 25.27 6.93 6.60
N SER A 215 24.09 6.34 6.31
CA SER A 215 22.81 7.07 6.30
C SER A 215 22.25 7.36 7.68
N GLY A 216 22.80 6.74 8.76
CA GLY A 216 22.23 6.74 10.09
C GLY A 216 21.10 5.74 10.30
N TYR A 217 20.68 5.02 9.24
CA TYR A 217 19.54 4.08 9.26
C TYR A 217 19.94 2.72 8.68
N ALA A 218 19.40 1.64 9.25
CA ALA A 218 19.60 0.28 8.74
C ALA A 218 18.57 -0.07 7.64
N SER A 219 17.30 0.09 7.92
CA SER A 219 16.16 -0.14 7.00
C SER A 219 14.88 0.42 7.61
N ALA A 220 13.82 0.55 6.84
CA ALA A 220 12.48 0.71 7.37
C ALA A 220 11.98 -0.60 7.99
N ILE A 221 11.02 -0.49 8.91
CA ILE A 221 10.30 -1.61 9.53
C ILE A 221 8.86 -1.20 9.84
N VAL A 222 7.91 -2.10 9.62
CA VAL A 222 6.53 -1.95 10.08
C VAL A 222 6.49 -2.36 11.55
N THR A 223 6.07 -1.45 12.43
CA THR A 223 6.05 -1.66 13.88
C THR A 223 4.66 -1.85 14.44
N ASN A 224 3.64 -1.36 13.73
CA ASN A 224 2.24 -1.52 14.09
C ASN A 224 1.39 -1.53 12.82
N ARG A 225 0.18 -2.04 12.95
CA ARG A 225 -0.80 -2.14 11.86
C ARG A 225 -2.21 -2.02 12.43
N GLN A 226 -3.02 -1.21 11.76
CA GLN A 226 -4.42 -1.01 12.12
C GLN A 226 -5.25 -0.87 10.85
N PRO A 227 -5.60 -1.99 10.18
CA PRO A 227 -6.36 -1.93 8.94
C PRO A 227 -7.77 -1.40 9.18
N VAL A 228 -8.20 -0.52 8.28
CA VAL A 228 -9.49 0.17 8.35
C VAL A 228 -10.16 0.11 6.99
N ILE A 229 -11.48 -0.11 6.97
CA ILE A 229 -12.31 -0.05 5.78
C ILE A 229 -13.33 1.07 5.97
N THR A 230 -13.43 1.97 5.01
CA THR A 230 -14.41 3.06 5.00
C THR A 230 -15.29 2.93 3.77
N ALA A 231 -16.60 3.07 3.93
CA ALA A 231 -17.53 3.11 2.81
C ALA A 231 -18.79 3.93 3.17
N ASP A 232 -19.58 4.23 2.13
CA ASP A 232 -20.81 5.03 2.17
C ASP A 232 -22.06 4.20 1.81
N PRO A 233 -22.38 3.11 2.55
CA PRO A 233 -23.56 2.32 2.22
C PRO A 233 -24.85 3.13 2.30
N GLU A 234 -25.82 2.79 1.43
CA GLU A 234 -27.17 3.34 1.53
C GLU A 234 -27.81 2.95 2.87
N ALA A 235 -28.48 3.92 3.50
CA ALA A 235 -29.12 3.69 4.77
C ALA A 235 -30.32 2.73 4.60
N VAL A 236 -30.43 1.78 5.50
CA VAL A 236 -31.53 0.81 5.56
C VAL A 236 -32.32 1.00 6.84
N LEU A 237 -33.55 0.44 6.88
CA LEU A 237 -34.37 0.48 8.09
C LEU A 237 -33.67 -0.22 9.27
N VAL A 238 -33.84 0.31 10.46
CA VAL A 238 -33.27 -0.23 11.71
C VAL A 238 -33.62 -1.73 11.89
N ALA A 239 -34.80 -2.16 11.46
CA ALA A 239 -35.22 -3.54 11.51
C ALA A 239 -34.36 -4.48 10.63
N SER A 240 -33.70 -3.94 9.59
CA SER A 240 -32.79 -4.69 8.71
C SER A 240 -31.34 -4.65 9.22
N LEU A 241 -30.89 -3.48 9.68
CA LEU A 241 -29.56 -3.32 10.26
C LEU A 241 -29.50 -2.04 11.12
N ASP A 242 -29.40 -2.24 12.43
CA ASP A 242 -29.16 -1.14 13.38
C ASP A 242 -27.68 -0.90 13.56
N ARG A 243 -27.14 0.09 12.83
CA ARG A 243 -25.70 0.42 12.85
C ARG A 243 -25.27 1.09 14.14
N TYR A 244 -26.16 1.86 14.77
CA TYR A 244 -25.84 2.52 16.04
C TYR A 244 -25.87 1.53 17.21
N LEU A 245 -26.80 0.57 17.20
CA LEU A 245 -26.78 -0.53 18.15
C LEU A 245 -25.53 -1.39 17.96
N ALA A 246 -25.16 -1.69 16.72
CA ALA A 246 -23.93 -2.45 16.40
C ALA A 246 -22.67 -1.73 16.92
N LEU A 247 -22.60 -0.40 16.76
CA LEU A 247 -21.51 0.42 17.30
C LEU A 247 -21.43 0.32 18.82
N THR A 248 -22.57 0.51 19.52
CA THR A 248 -22.61 0.51 20.99
C THR A 248 -22.45 -0.90 21.59
N ALA A 249 -22.89 -1.94 20.89
CA ALA A 249 -22.74 -3.33 21.29
C ALA A 249 -21.39 -3.95 20.91
N SER A 250 -20.52 -3.19 20.24
CA SER A 250 -19.23 -3.67 19.72
C SER A 250 -19.37 -4.91 18.82
N THR A 251 -20.42 -4.94 18.00
CA THR A 251 -20.70 -6.10 17.14
C THR A 251 -19.66 -6.20 16.03
N GLU A 252 -19.14 -7.40 15.82
CA GLU A 252 -18.21 -7.73 14.74
C GLU A 252 -18.97 -8.38 13.57
N TYR A 253 -18.59 -8.00 12.36
CA TYR A 253 -19.16 -8.48 11.11
C TYR A 253 -18.06 -9.05 10.22
N GLU A 254 -18.39 -10.04 9.40
CA GLU A 254 -17.58 -10.37 8.24
C GLU A 254 -17.85 -9.34 7.14
N LEU A 255 -16.79 -8.68 6.65
CA LEU A 255 -16.88 -7.73 5.57
C LEU A 255 -16.06 -8.22 4.41
N GLU A 256 -16.68 -8.34 3.23
CA GLU A 256 -16.07 -8.87 2.04
C GLU A 256 -16.34 -7.94 0.85
N TYR A 257 -15.28 -7.59 0.10
CA TYR A 257 -15.39 -6.89 -1.18
C TYR A 257 -14.80 -7.77 -2.28
N LYS A 258 -15.62 -8.11 -3.27
CA LYS A 258 -15.23 -8.92 -4.44
C LYS A 258 -15.11 -8.02 -5.65
N LEU A 259 -13.90 -7.89 -6.19
CA LEU A 259 -13.60 -7.13 -7.39
C LEU A 259 -13.33 -8.10 -8.55
N PRO A 260 -14.26 -8.25 -9.51
CA PRO A 260 -14.02 -9.02 -10.72
C PRO A 260 -12.88 -8.42 -11.54
N THR A 261 -12.04 -9.26 -12.13
CA THR A 261 -10.96 -8.80 -13.00
C THR A 261 -11.28 -9.05 -14.46
N ALA A 262 -10.61 -8.35 -15.37
CA ALA A 262 -10.79 -8.53 -16.82
C ALA A 262 -10.42 -9.95 -17.29
N GLY A 263 -9.57 -10.67 -16.54
CA GLY A 263 -9.14 -12.03 -16.83
C GLY A 263 -10.03 -13.14 -16.25
N SER A 264 -11.28 -12.84 -15.90
CA SER A 264 -12.26 -13.77 -15.32
C SER A 264 -11.98 -14.22 -13.88
N GLY A 265 -10.88 -13.82 -13.25
CA GLY A 265 -10.64 -14.04 -11.83
C GLY A 265 -11.33 -12.99 -10.94
N THR A 266 -11.25 -13.18 -9.64
CA THR A 266 -11.79 -12.22 -8.65
C THR A 266 -10.76 -11.93 -7.58
N ILE A 267 -10.51 -10.65 -7.32
CA ILE A 267 -9.71 -10.23 -6.16
C ILE A 267 -10.69 -9.99 -5.01
N VAL A 268 -10.47 -10.68 -3.90
CA VAL A 268 -11.32 -10.60 -2.71
C VAL A 268 -10.57 -9.94 -1.59
N PHE A 269 -11.15 -8.86 -1.05
CA PHE A 269 -10.69 -8.21 0.18
C PHE A 269 -11.62 -8.67 1.30
N LEU A 270 -11.08 -9.41 2.26
CA LEU A 270 -11.85 -10.03 3.34
C LEU A 270 -11.35 -9.58 4.70
N ALA A 271 -12.24 -9.00 5.49
CA ALA A 271 -12.07 -8.73 6.91
C ALA A 271 -13.03 -9.61 7.70
N PRO A 272 -12.56 -10.73 8.29
CA PRO A 272 -13.44 -11.69 8.97
C PRO A 272 -14.14 -11.12 10.20
N LYS A 273 -13.54 -10.08 10.82
CA LYS A 273 -13.99 -9.42 12.05
C LYS A 273 -13.86 -7.90 11.93
N ALA A 274 -14.79 -7.30 11.21
CA ALA A 274 -14.87 -5.85 11.06
C ALA A 274 -15.84 -5.26 12.09
N GLN A 275 -15.39 -4.28 12.86
CA GLN A 275 -16.17 -3.59 13.89
C GLN A 275 -16.37 -2.14 13.52
N ILE A 276 -17.60 -1.65 13.62
CA ILE A 276 -17.90 -0.24 13.38
C ILE A 276 -17.21 0.62 14.45
N GLN A 277 -16.39 1.58 14.02
CA GLN A 277 -15.74 2.57 14.88
C GLN A 277 -16.46 3.91 14.83
N THR A 278 -16.92 4.29 13.64
CA THR A 278 -17.71 5.51 13.44
C THR A 278 -18.83 5.23 12.47
N ALA A 279 -19.98 5.85 12.71
CA ALA A 279 -21.10 5.88 11.79
C ALA A 279 -21.70 7.27 11.82
N ALA A 280 -21.81 7.90 10.66
CA ALA A 280 -22.41 9.22 10.50
C ALA A 280 -23.42 9.18 9.37
N GLN A 281 -24.53 9.92 9.51
CA GLN A 281 -25.49 10.06 8.43
C GLN A 281 -24.89 10.93 7.34
N GLY A 282 -24.85 10.42 6.12
CA GLY A 282 -24.45 11.13 4.92
C GLY A 282 -25.62 11.42 3.97
N ASN A 283 -25.33 12.06 2.86
CA ASN A 283 -26.26 12.33 1.77
C ASN A 283 -25.56 12.16 0.43
N ARG A 284 -26.13 11.33 -0.44
CA ARG A 284 -25.66 11.13 -1.80
C ARG A 284 -26.82 11.36 -2.78
N ASN A 285 -26.85 12.53 -3.43
CA ASN A 285 -27.91 12.88 -4.39
C ASN A 285 -29.34 12.71 -3.81
N ASP A 286 -29.58 13.20 -2.59
CA ASP A 286 -30.81 13.05 -1.82
C ASP A 286 -31.17 11.62 -1.36
N ILE A 287 -30.25 10.68 -1.53
CA ILE A 287 -30.32 9.36 -0.91
C ILE A 287 -29.57 9.43 0.42
N VAL A 288 -30.22 8.97 1.49
CA VAL A 288 -29.58 8.88 2.81
C VAL A 288 -28.55 7.77 2.79
N THR A 289 -27.32 8.09 3.17
CA THR A 289 -26.24 7.13 3.35
C THR A 289 -25.78 7.10 4.79
N ASP A 290 -25.05 6.07 5.16
CA ASP A 290 -24.32 6.01 6.41
C ASP A 290 -22.83 5.93 6.10
N ASP A 291 -22.09 6.98 6.41
CA ASP A 291 -20.63 7.00 6.25
C ASP A 291 -20.02 6.22 7.41
N ILE A 292 -19.53 5.02 7.13
CA ILE A 292 -19.09 4.08 8.16
C ILE A 292 -17.59 3.80 8.00
N THR A 293 -16.93 3.77 9.15
CA THR A 293 -15.55 3.27 9.28
C THR A 293 -15.53 2.02 10.12
N TRP A 294 -14.99 0.93 9.56
CA TRP A 294 -14.79 -0.35 10.24
C TRP A 294 -13.31 -0.55 10.54
N GLN A 295 -13.03 -0.93 11.77
CA GLN A 295 -11.73 -1.47 12.19
C GLN A 295 -11.71 -2.97 11.91
N CYS A 296 -10.66 -3.43 11.23
CA CYS A 296 -10.45 -4.87 11.05
C CYS A 296 -9.79 -5.45 12.30
N ASN A 297 -10.53 -6.29 13.03
CA ASN A 297 -10.08 -6.90 14.28
C ASN A 297 -9.44 -8.27 14.04
N LYS A 298 -8.75 -8.75 15.05
CA LYS A 298 -8.16 -10.09 15.05
C LYS A 298 -9.24 -11.17 14.84
N ASN A 299 -8.97 -12.14 13.96
CA ASN A 299 -9.87 -13.25 13.69
C ASN A 299 -9.82 -14.31 14.82
N GLY A 300 -10.57 -14.07 15.89
CA GLY A 300 -10.63 -14.98 17.06
C GLY A 300 -9.24 -15.22 17.68
N THR A 301 -8.78 -16.48 17.68
CA THR A 301 -7.44 -16.86 18.17
C THR A 301 -6.34 -16.77 17.11
N THR A 302 -6.70 -16.64 15.83
CA THR A 302 -5.75 -16.58 14.71
C THR A 302 -5.14 -15.19 14.62
N ASN A 303 -3.82 -15.10 14.57
CA ASN A 303 -3.09 -13.86 14.35
C ASN A 303 -2.93 -13.59 12.85
N ASP A 304 -2.71 -12.33 12.50
CA ASP A 304 -2.35 -11.93 11.13
C ASP A 304 -3.41 -12.32 10.07
N GLU A 305 -4.69 -12.24 10.44
CA GLU A 305 -5.84 -12.48 9.55
C GLU A 305 -6.91 -11.39 9.66
N GLU A 306 -6.58 -10.23 10.19
CA GLU A 306 -7.51 -9.12 10.35
C GLU A 306 -8.02 -8.57 9.01
N LEU A 307 -7.20 -8.64 7.96
CA LEU A 307 -7.54 -8.26 6.59
C LEU A 307 -6.74 -9.13 5.62
N THR A 308 -7.38 -9.77 4.65
CA THR A 308 -6.71 -10.58 3.64
C THR A 308 -7.04 -10.13 2.24
N ILE A 309 -6.10 -10.31 1.31
CA ILE A 309 -6.28 -10.05 -0.13
C ILE A 309 -6.12 -11.40 -0.82
N GLN A 310 -7.18 -11.89 -1.45
CA GLN A 310 -7.22 -13.22 -2.05
C GLN A 310 -7.38 -13.11 -3.56
N PHE A 311 -6.59 -13.86 -4.28
CA PHE A 311 -6.68 -14.02 -5.72
C PHE A 311 -7.39 -15.35 -6.00
N VAL A 312 -8.65 -15.28 -6.43
CA VAL A 312 -9.52 -16.42 -6.65
C VAL A 312 -9.69 -16.63 -8.15
N ASP A 313 -9.19 -17.75 -8.65
CA ASP A 313 -9.33 -18.12 -10.07
C ASP A 313 -10.80 -18.20 -10.46
N ALA A 314 -11.09 -17.93 -11.73
CA ALA A 314 -12.39 -18.27 -12.26
C ALA A 314 -12.64 -19.77 -12.05
N THR A 315 -13.76 -20.12 -11.43
CA THR A 315 -14.17 -21.51 -11.39
C THR A 315 -14.36 -21.98 -12.82
N PRO A 316 -13.66 -23.04 -13.27
CA PRO A 316 -13.77 -23.54 -14.64
C PRO A 316 -15.18 -24.00 -15.00
#